data_351528170039a2dfa95443ac0bf57f52
#
_entry.id   351528170039a2dfa95443ac0bf57f52
#
_cell.length_a   1.000
_cell.length_b   1.000
_cell.length_c   1.000
_cell.angle_alpha   90.00
_cell.angle_beta   90.00
_cell.angle_gamma   90.00
#
_symmetry.space_group_name_H-M   'P 1'
#
loop_
_entity.id
_entity.type
_entity.pdbx_description
1 polymer ?
#
loop_
_entity_poly.entity_id
_entity_poly.type
_entity_poly.pdbx_seq_one_letter_code
_entity_poly.pdbx_strand_id
1 'polypeptide(L)'
;MNLSIKPLTPDLAENYVQFFDVTPHDDRTDKAELPCYCITWRSDASYASDNRHWFPTREERRERAIEFVKTGCLQGYLAYFDGNVVGWCNATADCQGGVNHLRDYWLIDEYRVDIKVKSVFCFVIAPEMQRKGIATKLLERVCHDAAIDGFDFVEAYVNKEYTTFDHFGPLAMYEKCGFTIVSEKDGKAVMRKELK
;
A
#
# COMPACT_ATOMS: atom_id res chain seq x y z
N MET A 1 23.14 0.14 -12.58
CA MET A 1 22.16 0.15 -11.50
C MET A 1 20.79 0.32 -12.12
N ASN A 2 19.99 -0.73 -12.14
CA ASN A 2 18.72 -0.73 -12.88
C ASN A 2 17.55 -0.90 -11.90
N LEU A 3 16.92 0.22 -11.51
CA LEU A 3 15.65 0.22 -10.79
C LEU A 3 14.50 0.10 -11.78
N SER A 4 13.64 -0.89 -11.61
CA SER A 4 12.39 -1.04 -12.37
C SER A 4 11.20 -1.23 -11.43
N ILE A 5 10.03 -0.76 -11.84
CA ILE A 5 8.79 -0.89 -11.07
C ILE A 5 7.77 -1.62 -11.93
N LYS A 6 7.17 -2.67 -11.35
CA LYS A 6 6.18 -3.50 -12.03
C LYS A 6 4.88 -3.52 -11.23
N PRO A 7 3.71 -3.44 -11.89
CA PRO A 7 2.45 -3.77 -11.22
C PRO A 7 2.49 -5.22 -10.73
N LEU A 8 1.84 -5.47 -9.61
CA LEU A 8 1.71 -6.81 -9.06
C LEU A 8 0.72 -7.61 -9.92
N THR A 9 1.19 -8.70 -10.50
CA THR A 9 0.41 -9.63 -11.32
C THR A 9 0.41 -11.02 -10.70
N PRO A 10 -0.54 -11.91 -11.05
CA PRO A 10 -0.63 -13.26 -10.46
C PRO A 10 0.66 -14.09 -10.53
N ASP A 11 1.44 -13.96 -11.59
CA ASP A 11 2.73 -14.62 -11.78
C ASP A 11 3.84 -14.11 -10.86
N LEU A 12 3.67 -12.95 -10.25
CA LEU A 12 4.62 -12.36 -9.30
C LEU A 12 4.31 -12.71 -7.83
N ALA A 13 3.34 -13.59 -7.56
CA ALA A 13 2.93 -13.94 -6.20
C ALA A 13 4.11 -14.46 -5.34
N GLU A 14 4.97 -15.33 -5.89
CA GLU A 14 6.14 -15.81 -5.17
C GLU A 14 7.19 -14.72 -4.92
N ASN A 15 7.44 -13.85 -5.89
CA ASN A 15 8.36 -12.70 -5.71
C ASN A 15 7.86 -11.79 -4.58
N TYR A 16 6.53 -11.59 -4.53
CA TYR A 16 5.88 -10.79 -3.50
C TYR A 16 6.10 -11.37 -2.10
N VAL A 17 5.73 -12.64 -1.88
CA VAL A 17 5.84 -13.22 -0.54
C VAL A 17 7.29 -13.43 -0.12
N GLN A 18 8.20 -13.80 -1.03
CA GLN A 18 9.63 -13.91 -0.76
C GLN A 18 10.24 -12.58 -0.28
N PHE A 19 9.79 -11.46 -0.83
CA PHE A 19 10.20 -10.13 -0.35
C PHE A 19 9.82 -9.93 1.12
N PHE A 20 8.58 -10.27 1.50
CA PHE A 20 8.12 -10.14 2.89
C PHE A 20 8.72 -11.20 3.82
N ASP A 21 9.06 -12.38 3.30
CA ASP A 21 9.71 -13.45 4.08
C ASP A 21 11.05 -13.00 4.69
N VAL A 22 11.78 -12.12 3.98
CA VAL A 22 13.14 -11.72 4.34
C VAL A 22 13.29 -10.24 4.70
N THR A 23 12.27 -9.42 4.45
CA THR A 23 12.32 -7.98 4.67
C THR A 23 11.66 -7.61 5.97
N PRO A 24 12.39 -7.22 7.01
CA PRO A 24 11.80 -6.65 8.20
C PRO A 24 11.19 -5.30 7.84
N HIS A 25 9.93 -5.09 8.20
CA HIS A 25 9.23 -3.83 7.95
C HIS A 25 8.61 -3.23 9.22
N ASP A 26 8.91 -3.84 10.35
CA ASP A 26 8.47 -3.38 11.66
C ASP A 26 9.63 -3.57 12.65
N ASP A 27 10.05 -2.51 13.34
CA ASP A 27 11.09 -2.56 14.38
C ASP A 27 10.62 -3.30 15.65
N ARG A 28 9.38 -3.77 15.65
CA ARG A 28 8.87 -4.58 16.76
C ARG A 28 9.51 -5.95 16.73
N THR A 29 10.48 -6.15 17.60
CA THR A 29 11.27 -7.38 17.73
C THR A 29 10.43 -8.63 18.04
N ASP A 30 9.22 -8.44 18.57
CA ASP A 30 8.25 -9.50 18.88
C ASP A 30 7.39 -9.93 17.68
N LYS A 31 7.48 -9.22 16.55
CA LYS A 31 6.69 -9.49 15.34
C LYS A 31 7.48 -9.95 14.12
N ALA A 32 8.79 -10.11 14.26
CA ALA A 32 9.63 -10.65 13.19
C ALA A 32 9.18 -12.05 12.73
N GLU A 33 8.46 -12.76 13.58
CA GLU A 33 7.93 -14.10 13.28
C GLU A 33 6.63 -14.08 12.46
N LEU A 34 5.92 -12.95 12.41
CA LEU A 34 4.64 -12.82 11.72
C LEU A 34 4.61 -11.64 10.74
N PRO A 35 5.22 -11.77 9.56
CA PRO A 35 5.13 -10.76 8.51
C PRO A 35 3.68 -10.42 8.18
N CYS A 36 3.39 -9.15 7.94
CA CYS A 36 2.02 -8.73 7.62
C CYS A 36 1.60 -9.13 6.20
N TYR A 37 2.56 -9.32 5.29
CA TYR A 37 2.31 -9.50 3.85
C TYR A 37 1.29 -8.51 3.28
N CYS A 38 1.08 -7.39 3.93
CA CYS A 38 0.12 -6.34 3.56
C CYS A 38 -1.31 -6.85 3.27
N ILE A 39 -1.71 -8.01 3.84
CA ILE A 39 -2.99 -8.68 3.56
C ILE A 39 -4.20 -7.96 4.16
N THR A 40 -3.97 -6.99 5.03
CA THR A 40 -5.03 -6.13 5.58
C THR A 40 -5.64 -5.21 4.52
N TRP A 41 -4.82 -4.73 3.60
CA TRP A 41 -5.20 -3.74 2.60
C TRP A 41 -5.51 -4.42 1.26
N ARG A 42 -6.71 -4.94 1.12
CA ARG A 42 -7.16 -5.67 -0.06
C ARG A 42 -8.56 -5.23 -0.51
N SER A 43 -8.92 -5.54 -1.74
CA SER A 43 -10.16 -5.07 -2.37
C SER A 43 -11.37 -6.00 -2.16
N ASP A 44 -11.26 -7.10 -1.43
CA ASP A 44 -12.40 -7.99 -1.23
C ASP A 44 -13.44 -7.39 -0.27
N ALA A 45 -14.73 -7.62 -0.59
CA ALA A 45 -15.85 -7.14 0.19
C ALA A 45 -16.10 -7.95 1.49
N SER A 46 -15.39 -9.06 1.68
CA SER A 46 -15.59 -9.95 2.83
C SER A 46 -14.83 -9.51 4.08
N TYR A 47 -14.16 -8.36 4.02
CA TYR A 47 -13.38 -7.85 5.14
C TYR A 47 -14.32 -7.47 6.30
N ALA A 48 -14.36 -8.27 7.35
CA ALA A 48 -14.96 -7.90 8.62
C ALA A 48 -13.94 -7.17 9.49
N SER A 49 -14.39 -6.18 10.24
CA SER A 49 -13.56 -5.25 11.04
C SER A 49 -12.63 -5.91 12.07
N ASP A 50 -12.75 -7.20 12.31
CA ASP A 50 -12.02 -7.93 13.35
C ASP A 50 -10.99 -8.95 12.80
N ASN A 51 -10.53 -8.75 11.59
CA ASN A 51 -9.68 -9.70 10.86
C ASN A 51 -8.23 -9.82 11.34
N ARG A 52 -7.81 -9.06 12.32
CA ARG A 52 -6.43 -9.10 12.82
C ARG A 52 -6.02 -10.47 13.39
N HIS A 53 -6.98 -11.31 13.71
CA HIS A 53 -6.76 -12.64 14.30
C HIS A 53 -6.98 -13.82 13.34
N TRP A 54 -7.37 -13.58 12.09
CA TRP A 54 -7.78 -14.66 11.18
C TRP A 54 -6.65 -15.52 10.65
N PHE A 55 -5.43 -14.99 10.65
CA PHE A 55 -4.27 -15.72 10.17
C PHE A 55 -3.19 -15.68 11.24
N PRO A 56 -3.26 -16.58 12.23
CA PRO A 56 -2.39 -16.54 13.40
C PRO A 56 -0.95 -17.00 13.12
N THR A 57 -0.73 -17.77 12.06
CA THR A 57 0.60 -18.28 11.71
C THR A 57 1.21 -17.56 10.50
N ARG A 58 2.53 -17.66 10.38
CA ARG A 58 3.26 -17.14 9.23
C ARG A 58 2.85 -17.85 7.93
N GLU A 59 2.70 -19.17 8.02
CA GLU A 59 2.33 -20.02 6.90
C GLU A 59 0.94 -19.63 6.37
N GLU A 60 -0.05 -19.51 7.22
CA GLU A 60 -1.41 -19.10 6.84
C GLU A 60 -1.41 -17.72 6.18
N ARG A 61 -0.66 -16.74 6.73
CA ARG A 61 -0.55 -15.40 6.14
C ARG A 61 0.10 -15.44 4.76
N ARG A 62 1.16 -16.24 4.62
CA ARG A 62 1.87 -16.40 3.35
C ARG A 62 0.99 -17.03 2.28
N GLU A 63 0.27 -18.12 2.61
CA GLU A 63 -0.66 -18.78 1.71
C GLU A 63 -1.79 -17.85 1.27
N ARG A 64 -2.36 -17.09 2.21
CA ARG A 64 -3.40 -16.10 1.91
C ARG A 64 -2.89 -14.95 1.05
N ALA A 65 -1.68 -14.48 1.29
CA ALA A 65 -1.08 -13.45 0.45
C ALA A 65 -0.93 -13.94 -1.01
N ILE A 66 -0.47 -15.17 -1.22
CA ILE A 66 -0.38 -15.79 -2.54
C ILE A 66 -1.76 -15.87 -3.20
N GLU A 67 -2.78 -16.31 -2.47
CA GLU A 67 -4.16 -16.39 -2.97
C GLU A 67 -4.67 -14.99 -3.37
N PHE A 68 -4.50 -13.98 -2.51
CA PHE A 68 -4.97 -12.61 -2.77
C PHE A 68 -4.26 -11.95 -3.95
N VAL A 69 -2.96 -12.24 -4.15
CA VAL A 69 -2.25 -11.79 -5.35
C VAL A 69 -2.82 -12.49 -6.59
N LYS A 70 -2.98 -13.82 -6.55
CA LYS A 70 -3.49 -14.60 -7.70
C LYS A 70 -4.92 -14.24 -8.10
N THR A 71 -5.75 -13.85 -7.14
CA THR A 71 -7.15 -13.44 -7.38
C THR A 71 -7.30 -11.95 -7.69
N GLY A 72 -6.22 -11.16 -7.58
CA GLY A 72 -6.26 -9.72 -7.79
C GLY A 72 -6.87 -8.92 -6.62
N CYS A 73 -7.19 -9.58 -5.50
CA CYS A 73 -7.67 -8.88 -4.29
C CYS A 73 -6.59 -7.99 -3.67
N LEU A 74 -5.33 -8.39 -3.77
CA LEU A 74 -4.18 -7.61 -3.34
C LEU A 74 -3.53 -6.94 -4.55
N GLN A 75 -3.53 -5.61 -4.57
CA GLN A 75 -3.09 -4.80 -5.69
C GLN A 75 -1.96 -3.86 -5.26
N GLY A 76 -1.04 -3.59 -6.17
CA GLY A 76 0.06 -2.68 -5.91
C GLY A 76 1.22 -2.84 -6.88
N TYR A 77 2.41 -2.43 -6.43
CA TYR A 77 3.61 -2.38 -7.26
C TYR A 77 4.84 -2.90 -6.52
N LEU A 78 5.66 -3.66 -7.22
CA LEU A 78 6.97 -4.11 -6.75
C LEU A 78 8.08 -3.28 -7.41
N ALA A 79 9.01 -2.82 -6.59
CA ALA A 79 10.26 -2.21 -7.05
C ALA A 79 11.36 -3.27 -7.08
N TYR A 80 12.03 -3.38 -8.22
CA TYR A 80 13.16 -4.29 -8.45
C TYR A 80 14.45 -3.48 -8.60
N PHE A 81 15.50 -3.94 -7.95
CA PHE A 81 16.86 -3.43 -8.11
C PHE A 81 17.80 -4.58 -8.47
N ASP A 82 18.44 -4.49 -9.64
CA ASP A 82 19.30 -5.54 -10.17
C ASP A 82 18.67 -6.96 -10.10
N GLY A 83 17.35 -7.03 -10.41
CA GLY A 83 16.58 -8.28 -10.47
C GLY A 83 15.94 -8.74 -9.16
N ASN A 84 16.27 -8.14 -8.02
CA ASN A 84 15.71 -8.48 -6.72
C ASN A 84 14.60 -7.50 -6.33
N VAL A 85 13.56 -7.99 -5.68
CA VAL A 85 12.52 -7.13 -5.11
C VAL A 85 13.09 -6.40 -3.90
N VAL A 86 12.99 -5.07 -3.92
CA VAL A 86 13.52 -4.19 -2.87
C VAL A 86 12.48 -3.23 -2.30
N GLY A 87 11.26 -3.26 -2.83
CA GLY A 87 10.19 -2.40 -2.35
C GLY A 87 8.81 -2.82 -2.80
N TRP A 88 7.84 -2.45 -2.02
CA TRP A 88 6.42 -2.67 -2.22
C TRP A 88 5.65 -1.37 -1.99
N CYS A 89 4.60 -1.16 -2.79
CA CYS A 89 3.57 -0.16 -2.57
C CYS A 89 2.20 -0.80 -2.75
N ASN A 90 1.37 -0.81 -1.70
CA ASN A 90 -0.03 -1.19 -1.84
C ASN A 90 -0.80 -0.04 -2.49
N ALA A 91 -1.45 -0.32 -3.61
CA ALA A 91 -2.27 0.64 -4.33
C ALA A 91 -3.49 -0.06 -4.90
N THR A 92 -4.65 0.10 -4.28
CA THR A 92 -5.89 -0.56 -4.67
C THR A 92 -6.85 0.38 -5.40
N ALA A 93 -7.57 -0.17 -6.38
CA ALA A 93 -8.59 0.55 -7.13
C ALA A 93 -9.94 0.61 -6.40
N ASP A 94 -10.17 -0.29 -5.45
CA ASP A 94 -11.47 -0.43 -4.79
C ASP A 94 -11.39 -0.01 -3.32
N CYS A 95 -11.77 1.24 -3.07
CA CYS A 95 -11.96 1.73 -1.70
C CYS A 95 -13.29 1.29 -1.08
N GLN A 96 -14.17 0.61 -1.85
CA GLN A 96 -15.48 0.17 -1.37
C GLN A 96 -15.46 -1.21 -0.73
N GLY A 97 -14.53 -2.05 -1.15
CA GLY A 97 -14.40 -3.42 -0.66
C GLY A 97 -13.79 -3.51 0.73
N GLY A 98 -12.77 -4.32 0.90
CA GLY A 98 -12.12 -4.61 2.18
C GLY A 98 -11.53 -3.42 2.92
N VAL A 99 -11.40 -2.27 2.27
CA VAL A 99 -10.90 -1.04 2.88
C VAL A 99 -11.99 -0.06 3.35
N ASN A 100 -13.26 -0.43 3.26
CA ASN A 100 -14.36 0.43 3.74
C ASN A 100 -14.22 0.84 5.21
N HIS A 101 -13.73 -0.06 6.06
CA HIS A 101 -13.48 0.25 7.46
C HIS A 101 -12.43 1.36 7.67
N LEU A 102 -11.58 1.59 6.68
CA LEU A 102 -10.60 2.69 6.72
C LEU A 102 -11.25 4.04 6.52
N ARG A 103 -12.38 4.10 5.83
CA ARG A 103 -13.13 5.34 5.66
C ARG A 103 -13.62 5.85 6.98
N ASP A 104 -14.20 4.96 7.81
CA ASP A 104 -14.61 5.34 9.16
C ASP A 104 -13.41 5.74 10.01
N TYR A 105 -12.29 5.03 9.87
CA TYR A 105 -11.07 5.32 10.61
C TYR A 105 -10.39 6.62 10.16
N TRP A 106 -10.41 6.92 8.86
CA TRP A 106 -9.79 8.12 8.27
C TRP A 106 -10.80 9.23 8.00
N LEU A 107 -12.10 9.02 8.33
CA LEU A 107 -13.18 10.01 8.21
C LEU A 107 -13.29 10.60 6.80
N ILE A 108 -13.34 9.73 5.82
CA ILE A 108 -13.65 10.11 4.46
C ILE A 108 -15.16 10.22 4.37
N ASP A 109 -15.69 11.42 4.59
CA ASP A 109 -17.12 11.68 4.72
C ASP A 109 -17.91 11.50 3.39
N GLU A 110 -17.24 11.50 2.24
CA GLU A 110 -17.90 11.45 0.95
C GLU A 110 -17.42 10.28 0.09
N TYR A 111 -18.23 9.22 0.06
CA TYR A 111 -18.16 8.27 -1.03
C TYR A 111 -18.98 8.78 -2.22
N ARG A 112 -18.31 9.06 -3.33
CA ARG A 112 -18.95 9.41 -4.59
C ARG A 112 -18.78 8.28 -5.59
N VAL A 113 -19.90 7.68 -6.00
CA VAL A 113 -19.91 6.57 -6.99
C VAL A 113 -19.45 6.99 -8.39
N ASP A 114 -19.43 8.28 -8.66
CA ASP A 114 -19.03 8.88 -9.93
C ASP A 114 -17.53 9.22 -9.99
N ILE A 115 -16.78 9.01 -8.90
CA ILE A 115 -15.36 9.30 -8.83
C ILE A 115 -14.56 8.00 -8.74
N LYS A 116 -13.56 7.83 -9.61
CA LYS A 116 -12.61 6.73 -9.58
C LYS A 116 -11.36 7.13 -8.81
N VAL A 117 -11.15 6.48 -7.67
CA VAL A 117 -10.01 6.74 -6.80
C VAL A 117 -9.10 5.52 -6.72
N LYS A 118 -7.79 5.76 -6.92
CA LYS A 118 -6.72 4.80 -6.63
C LYS A 118 -6.15 5.11 -5.25
N SER A 119 -6.30 4.21 -4.29
CA SER A 119 -5.90 4.43 -2.89
C SER A 119 -4.55 3.78 -2.58
N VAL A 120 -3.65 4.53 -1.97
CA VAL A 120 -2.32 4.08 -1.52
C VAL A 120 -2.33 3.91 -0.01
N PHE A 121 -2.00 2.71 0.49
CA PHE A 121 -2.10 2.37 1.91
C PHE A 121 -0.78 2.03 2.58
N CYS A 122 0.19 1.50 1.87
CA CYS A 122 1.38 0.97 2.52
C CYS A 122 2.59 1.02 1.60
N PHE A 123 3.73 1.38 2.18
CA PHE A 123 5.04 1.18 1.57
C PHE A 123 5.90 0.29 2.46
N VAL A 124 6.60 -0.64 1.84
CA VAL A 124 7.68 -1.40 2.48
C VAL A 124 8.91 -1.31 1.59
N ILE A 125 10.01 -0.81 2.12
CA ILE A 125 11.28 -0.72 1.41
C ILE A 125 12.34 -1.47 2.21
N ALA A 126 13.08 -2.35 1.56
CA ALA A 126 14.18 -3.09 2.16
C ALA A 126 15.13 -2.12 2.90
N PRO A 127 15.53 -2.40 4.14
CA PRO A 127 16.26 -1.44 4.99
C PRO A 127 17.46 -0.81 4.31
N GLU A 128 18.27 -1.60 3.63
CA GLU A 128 19.48 -1.16 2.91
C GLU A 128 19.17 -0.30 1.67
N MET A 129 17.91 -0.27 1.24
CA MET A 129 17.43 0.49 0.08
C MET A 129 16.61 1.71 0.47
N GLN A 130 16.37 1.93 1.75
CA GLN A 130 15.65 3.11 2.24
C GLN A 130 16.41 4.40 1.94
N ARG A 131 15.68 5.53 1.94
CA ARG A 131 16.18 6.89 1.69
C ARG A 131 16.87 7.10 0.32
N LYS A 132 16.71 6.16 -0.61
CA LYS A 132 17.17 6.25 -2.00
C LYS A 132 16.09 6.67 -2.99
N GLY A 133 14.97 7.18 -2.51
CA GLY A 133 13.86 7.68 -3.34
C GLY A 133 12.96 6.59 -3.93
N ILE A 134 13.09 5.33 -3.50
CA ILE A 134 12.32 4.20 -4.08
C ILE A 134 10.81 4.37 -3.81
N ALA A 135 10.41 4.76 -2.59
CA ALA A 135 9.01 4.99 -2.26
C ALA A 135 8.40 6.11 -3.14
N THR A 136 9.14 7.19 -3.36
CA THR A 136 8.73 8.28 -4.26
C THR A 136 8.51 7.77 -5.68
N LYS A 137 9.43 6.96 -6.21
CA LYS A 137 9.31 6.38 -7.56
C LYS A 137 8.15 5.39 -7.68
N LEU A 138 7.89 4.61 -6.62
CA LEU A 138 6.69 3.77 -6.55
C LEU A 138 5.42 4.63 -6.63
N LEU A 139 5.34 5.71 -5.85
CA LEU A 139 4.20 6.62 -5.87
C LEU A 139 4.02 7.32 -7.23
N GLU A 140 5.10 7.78 -7.85
CA GLU A 140 5.09 8.37 -9.19
C GLU A 140 4.54 7.37 -10.22
N ARG A 141 4.94 6.11 -10.12
CA ARG A 141 4.44 5.05 -11.00
C ARG A 141 2.95 4.76 -10.77
N VAL A 142 2.49 4.70 -9.52
CA VAL A 142 1.06 4.59 -9.19
C VAL A 142 0.26 5.72 -9.84
N CYS A 143 0.71 6.97 -9.69
CA CYS A 143 0.03 8.12 -10.28
C CYS A 143 -0.01 8.07 -11.81
N HIS A 144 1.11 7.69 -12.44
CA HIS A 144 1.20 7.56 -13.89
C HIS A 144 0.21 6.51 -14.42
N ASP A 145 0.23 5.31 -13.86
CA ASP A 145 -0.63 4.22 -14.33
C ASP A 145 -2.10 4.52 -14.02
N ALA A 146 -2.41 5.10 -12.85
CA ALA A 146 -3.76 5.51 -12.50
C ALA A 146 -4.34 6.55 -13.49
N ALA A 147 -3.51 7.49 -13.98
CA ALA A 147 -3.94 8.44 -14.99
C ALA A 147 -4.27 7.74 -16.33
N ILE A 148 -3.44 6.77 -16.76
CA ILE A 148 -3.68 5.99 -17.98
C ILE A 148 -4.96 5.15 -17.85
N ASP A 149 -5.20 4.56 -16.66
CA ASP A 149 -6.37 3.73 -16.36
C ASP A 149 -7.66 4.56 -16.17
N GLY A 150 -7.58 5.89 -16.28
CA GLY A 150 -8.72 6.81 -16.22
C GLY A 150 -9.26 7.02 -14.81
N PHE A 151 -8.41 6.92 -13.79
CA PHE A 151 -8.76 7.37 -12.44
C PHE A 151 -8.81 8.90 -12.38
N ASP A 152 -9.68 9.42 -11.53
CA ASP A 152 -9.80 10.87 -11.30
C ASP A 152 -8.74 11.34 -10.30
N PHE A 153 -8.46 10.51 -9.28
CA PHE A 153 -7.54 10.84 -8.20
C PHE A 153 -6.69 9.65 -7.78
N VAL A 154 -5.50 9.95 -7.26
CA VAL A 154 -4.78 9.08 -6.32
C VAL A 154 -4.95 9.65 -4.92
N GLU A 155 -5.32 8.81 -3.96
CA GLU A 155 -5.57 9.16 -2.58
C GLU A 155 -4.63 8.40 -1.65
N ALA A 156 -4.17 9.05 -0.60
CA ALA A 156 -3.30 8.47 0.39
C ALA A 156 -3.70 8.90 1.80
N TYR A 157 -3.33 8.10 2.78
CA TYR A 157 -3.70 8.27 4.18
C TYR A 157 -2.42 8.38 5.00
N VAL A 158 -2.24 9.48 5.71
CA VAL A 158 -0.98 9.76 6.40
C VAL A 158 -1.21 10.20 7.85
N ASN A 159 -0.27 9.84 8.71
CA ASN A 159 -0.15 10.46 10.01
C ASN A 159 0.69 11.75 9.84
N LYS A 160 0.21 12.88 10.38
CA LYS A 160 0.93 14.17 10.30
C LYS A 160 2.24 14.12 11.08
N GLU A 161 2.23 13.41 12.20
CA GLU A 161 3.43 13.08 12.97
C GLU A 161 3.97 11.72 12.51
N TYR A 162 4.76 11.76 11.45
CA TYR A 162 5.38 10.56 10.89
C TYR A 162 6.39 9.96 11.86
N THR A 163 6.25 8.65 12.07
CA THR A 163 7.24 7.83 12.79
C THR A 163 7.85 6.80 11.84
N THR A 164 9.01 6.25 12.18
CA THR A 164 9.66 5.20 11.38
C THR A 164 8.85 3.91 11.27
N PHE A 165 7.86 3.73 12.15
CA PHE A 165 6.91 2.62 12.15
C PHE A 165 5.68 2.85 11.25
N ASP A 166 5.60 4.02 10.63
CA ASP A 166 4.45 4.41 9.83
C ASP A 166 4.61 3.94 8.38
N HIS A 167 3.83 2.94 8.00
CA HIS A 167 3.85 2.35 6.66
C HIS A 167 3.14 3.20 5.60
N PHE A 168 2.42 4.23 6.02
CA PHE A 168 1.68 5.09 5.10
C PHE A 168 2.59 6.05 4.32
N GLY A 169 3.83 6.22 4.78
CA GLY A 169 4.80 7.15 4.20
C GLY A 169 4.65 8.58 4.74
N PRO A 170 5.72 9.38 4.66
CA PRO A 170 5.73 10.72 5.22
C PRO A 170 4.93 11.70 4.34
N LEU A 171 4.17 12.60 4.99
CA LEU A 171 3.39 13.66 4.34
C LEU A 171 4.23 14.44 3.31
N ALA A 172 5.46 14.81 3.65
CA ALA A 172 6.34 15.55 2.76
C ALA A 172 6.69 14.82 1.45
N MET A 173 6.62 13.48 1.42
CA MET A 173 6.81 12.72 0.18
C MET A 173 5.62 12.95 -0.77
N TYR A 174 4.42 12.93 -0.23
CA TYR A 174 3.20 13.15 -1.01
C TYR A 174 3.11 14.59 -1.54
N GLU A 175 3.42 15.58 -0.69
CA GLU A 175 3.46 16.99 -1.10
C GLU A 175 4.43 17.21 -2.28
N LYS A 176 5.63 16.62 -2.22
CA LYS A 176 6.60 16.66 -3.33
C LYS A 176 6.09 16.00 -4.61
N CYS A 177 5.17 15.03 -4.50
CA CYS A 177 4.52 14.38 -5.63
C CYS A 177 3.25 15.11 -6.10
N GLY A 178 2.92 16.27 -5.54
CA GLY A 178 1.79 17.11 -5.94
C GLY A 178 0.47 16.72 -5.31
N PHE A 179 0.50 16.05 -4.15
CA PHE A 179 -0.70 15.80 -3.35
C PHE A 179 -1.00 16.99 -2.44
N THR A 180 -2.27 17.22 -2.16
CA THR A 180 -2.77 18.22 -1.21
C THR A 180 -3.63 17.54 -0.15
N ILE A 181 -3.70 18.13 1.04
CA ILE A 181 -4.60 17.68 2.11
C ILE A 181 -6.03 18.05 1.73
N VAL A 182 -6.94 17.07 1.72
CA VAL A 182 -8.37 17.26 1.45
C VAL A 182 -9.23 17.05 2.70
N SER A 183 -8.73 16.32 3.69
CA SER A 183 -9.38 16.14 4.98
C SER A 183 -8.32 15.91 6.05
N GLU A 184 -8.56 16.43 7.26
CA GLU A 184 -7.69 16.13 8.40
C GLU A 184 -8.47 16.07 9.70
N LYS A 185 -8.09 15.13 10.59
CA LYS A 185 -8.63 14.99 11.93
C LYS A 185 -7.69 14.17 12.81
N ASP A 186 -7.56 14.60 14.08
CA ASP A 186 -6.85 13.86 15.12
C ASP A 186 -5.42 13.43 14.72
N GLY A 187 -4.68 14.36 14.07
CA GLY A 187 -3.31 14.10 13.63
C GLY A 187 -3.18 13.25 12.35
N LYS A 188 -4.30 12.88 11.73
CA LYS A 188 -4.36 12.14 10.46
C LYS A 188 -4.79 13.05 9.32
N ALA A 189 -4.32 12.77 8.11
CA ALA A 189 -4.73 13.51 6.92
C ALA A 189 -5.01 12.56 5.75
N VAL A 190 -6.02 12.90 4.97
CA VAL A 190 -6.26 12.34 3.65
C VAL A 190 -5.63 13.27 2.63
N MET A 191 -4.71 12.74 1.85
CA MET A 191 -4.03 13.47 0.79
C MET A 191 -4.52 13.00 -0.56
N ARG A 192 -4.72 13.93 -1.47
CA ARG A 192 -5.25 13.63 -2.81
C ARG A 192 -4.45 14.35 -3.88
N LYS A 193 -4.21 13.64 -4.98
CA LYS A 193 -3.65 14.18 -6.21
C LYS A 193 -4.67 14.01 -7.33
N GLU A 194 -5.04 15.11 -7.96
CA GLU A 194 -5.86 15.13 -9.18
C GLU A 194 -5.01 14.65 -10.37
N LEU A 195 -5.62 13.85 -11.25
CA LEU A 195 -4.94 13.23 -12.39
C LEU A 195 -5.40 13.81 -13.75
N LYS A 196 -6.47 14.61 -13.74
CA LYS A 196 -7.06 15.24 -14.95
C LYS A 196 -6.90 16.73 -14.94
#